data_9ce022ee851880db3305c6acd8a8689b
#
_entry.id   9ce022ee851880db3305c6acd8a8689b
#
_cell.length_a   1.000
_cell.length_b   1.000
_cell.length_c   1.000
_cell.angle_alpha   90.00
_cell.angle_beta   90.00
_cell.angle_gamma   90.00
#
_symmetry.space_group_name_H-M   'P 1'
#
loop_
_entity.id
_entity.type
_entity.pdbx_description
1 polymer ?
#
loop_
_entity_poly.entity_id
_entity_poly.type
_entity_poly.pdbx_seq_one_letter_code
_entity_poly.pdbx_strand_id
1 'polypeptide(L)'
;YNGGAAFGAMGTEQSKGTKVFALAGKIKKGGLVEVPMGMTLKEVLYDIGGGIKNDRKFKAVQMGGPSGGCIPADLIDTPVTYEDINKTGAIVGSGGMIVMDEDTCMVDMARYFLNFTRDESCGKCNYCRIGTKRMLEILERITNGQGQDGDIEKLEELAAKIKDGSLCGLGQTAPNPVLTTLRYFRNEYEDHIYNHKCTAGSCKALIHYTITDACKGCTACARKCPV
;
A
#
# COMPACT_ATOMS: atom_id res chain seq x y z
N TYR A 1 -2.66 -20.86 29.16
CA TYR A 1 -3.20 -22.13 29.68
C TYR A 1 -2.15 -23.23 29.65
N ASN A 2 -1.51 -23.44 28.50
CA ASN A 2 -0.47 -24.45 28.30
C ASN A 2 0.95 -23.98 28.67
N GLY A 3 1.08 -22.74 29.10
CA GLY A 3 2.34 -22.09 29.47
C GLY A 3 3.16 -21.55 28.31
N GLY A 4 4.10 -20.68 28.63
CA GLY A 4 4.90 -19.95 27.63
C GLY A 4 5.80 -20.83 26.77
N ALA A 5 6.25 -21.97 27.30
CA ALA A 5 7.07 -22.92 26.53
C ALA A 5 6.29 -23.55 25.37
N ALA A 6 5.02 -23.93 25.60
CA ALA A 6 4.15 -24.49 24.56
C ALA A 6 3.83 -23.45 23.47
N PHE A 7 3.56 -22.20 23.88
CA PHE A 7 3.36 -21.09 22.93
C PHE A 7 4.63 -20.79 22.12
N GLY A 8 5.78 -20.74 22.80
CA GLY A 8 7.07 -20.46 22.16
C GLY A 8 7.62 -21.60 21.28
N ALA A 9 7.00 -22.79 21.31
CA ALA A 9 7.31 -23.88 20.39
C ALA A 9 6.68 -23.71 19.00
N MET A 10 5.67 -22.81 18.88
CA MET A 10 5.10 -22.42 17.59
C MET A 10 5.90 -21.28 16.96
N GLY A 11 5.80 -21.12 15.67
CA GLY A 11 6.50 -20.06 14.93
C GLY A 11 7.92 -20.44 14.56
N THR A 12 8.78 -19.42 14.38
CA THR A 12 10.19 -19.56 14.03
C THR A 12 11.09 -19.38 15.25
N GLU A 13 12.39 -19.54 15.05
CA GLU A 13 13.37 -19.35 16.14
C GLU A 13 13.36 -17.92 16.71
N GLN A 14 13.22 -16.91 15.85
CA GLN A 14 13.22 -15.49 16.22
C GLN A 14 11.80 -14.92 16.39
N SER A 15 10.86 -15.29 15.51
CA SER A 15 9.46 -14.91 15.57
C SER A 15 8.61 -16.05 16.11
N LYS A 16 8.54 -16.16 17.43
CA LYS A 16 7.86 -17.26 18.14
C LYS A 16 6.36 -17.00 18.32
N GLY A 17 5.61 -18.08 18.43
CA GLY A 17 4.18 -18.06 18.75
C GLY A 17 3.30 -17.82 17.53
N THR A 18 2.12 -17.30 17.81
CA THR A 18 1.10 -16.94 16.81
C THR A 18 0.90 -15.42 16.76
N LYS A 19 0.28 -14.95 15.69
CA LYS A 19 -0.16 -13.56 15.56
C LYS A 19 -1.51 -13.49 14.87
N VAL A 20 -2.35 -12.57 15.35
CA VAL A 20 -3.62 -12.23 14.71
C VAL A 20 -3.37 -11.21 13.60
N PHE A 21 -3.92 -11.49 12.42
CA PHE A 21 -3.92 -10.58 11.28
C PHE A 21 -5.35 -10.18 10.90
N ALA A 22 -5.52 -8.93 10.50
CA ALA A 22 -6.77 -8.40 9.99
C ALA A 22 -6.70 -8.34 8.46
N LEU A 23 -7.39 -9.25 7.78
CA LEU A 23 -7.45 -9.33 6.33
C LEU A 23 -8.55 -8.42 5.80
N ALA A 24 -8.20 -7.49 4.92
CA ALA A 24 -9.11 -6.52 4.32
C ALA A 24 -8.78 -6.24 2.85
N GLY A 25 -9.59 -5.42 2.18
CA GLY A 25 -9.37 -5.01 0.81
C GLY A 25 -9.94 -5.99 -0.22
N LYS A 26 -9.15 -6.34 -1.21
CA LYS A 26 -9.54 -7.15 -2.38
C LYS A 26 -9.42 -8.66 -2.15
N ILE A 27 -9.67 -9.13 -0.93
CA ILE A 27 -9.61 -10.54 -0.54
C ILE A 27 -11.02 -11.15 -0.45
N LYS A 28 -11.19 -12.44 -0.80
CA LYS A 28 -12.51 -13.10 -0.78
C LYS A 28 -13.07 -13.24 0.63
N LYS A 29 -12.24 -13.69 1.58
CA LYS A 29 -12.62 -13.86 2.99
C LYS A 29 -11.82 -12.88 3.85
N GLY A 30 -12.44 -11.75 4.16
CA GLY A 30 -11.89 -10.77 5.10
C GLY A 30 -12.27 -11.07 6.54
N GLY A 31 -11.53 -10.53 7.48
CA GLY A 31 -11.75 -10.68 8.92
C GLY A 31 -10.47 -10.92 9.69
N LEU A 32 -10.59 -11.39 10.92
CA LEU A 32 -9.44 -11.71 11.76
C LEU A 32 -9.04 -13.17 11.58
N VAL A 33 -7.76 -13.41 11.47
CA VAL A 33 -7.16 -14.75 11.40
C VAL A 33 -5.95 -14.83 12.32
N GLU A 34 -5.88 -15.88 13.13
CA GLU A 34 -4.69 -16.19 13.91
C GLU A 34 -3.89 -17.28 13.21
N VAL A 35 -2.60 -17.03 13.01
CA VAL A 35 -1.69 -17.95 12.34
C VAL A 35 -0.38 -18.07 13.10
N PRO A 36 0.32 -19.22 13.04
CA PRO A 36 1.69 -19.31 13.54
C PRO A 36 2.61 -18.41 12.74
N MET A 37 3.55 -17.77 13.43
CA MET A 37 4.58 -16.99 12.76
C MET A 37 5.40 -17.90 11.84
N GLY A 38 5.78 -17.38 10.67
CA GLY A 38 6.53 -18.16 9.66
C GLY A 38 5.68 -18.74 8.53
N MET A 39 4.34 -18.72 8.61
CA MET A 39 3.51 -18.96 7.43
C MET A 39 3.83 -17.93 6.34
N THR A 40 3.75 -18.33 5.09
CA THR A 40 3.95 -17.40 3.96
C THR A 40 2.75 -16.48 3.75
N LEU A 41 2.98 -15.31 3.18
CA LEU A 41 1.88 -14.43 2.76
C LEU A 41 0.93 -15.16 1.81
N LYS A 42 1.45 -16.02 0.93
CA LYS A 42 0.64 -16.82 0.00
C LYS A 42 -0.34 -17.74 0.73
N GLU A 43 0.11 -18.50 1.71
CA GLU A 43 -0.74 -19.38 2.52
C GLU A 43 -1.82 -18.57 3.25
N VAL A 44 -1.45 -17.43 3.86
CA VAL A 44 -2.42 -16.57 4.56
C VAL A 44 -3.46 -16.00 3.59
N LEU A 45 -3.05 -15.51 2.42
CA LEU A 45 -3.95 -14.84 1.49
C LEU A 45 -4.81 -15.82 0.67
N TYR A 46 -4.25 -16.96 0.26
CA TYR A 46 -4.96 -17.90 -0.62
C TYR A 46 -5.61 -19.04 0.14
N ASP A 47 -4.89 -19.72 1.03
CA ASP A 47 -5.45 -20.92 1.70
C ASP A 47 -6.47 -20.51 2.77
N ILE A 48 -6.17 -19.45 3.54
CA ILE A 48 -7.08 -18.95 4.57
C ILE A 48 -8.02 -17.88 4.02
N GLY A 49 -7.49 -16.85 3.37
CA GLY A 49 -8.23 -15.74 2.79
C GLY A 49 -9.05 -16.08 1.55
N GLY A 50 -8.84 -17.27 0.96
CA GLY A 50 -9.56 -17.77 -0.20
C GLY A 50 -9.20 -17.09 -1.53
N GLY A 51 -8.10 -16.32 -1.55
CA GLY A 51 -7.60 -15.61 -2.73
C GLY A 51 -8.30 -14.26 -3.00
N ILE A 52 -8.03 -13.72 -4.16
CA ILE A 52 -8.42 -12.35 -4.54
C ILE A 52 -9.88 -12.33 -5.03
N LYS A 53 -10.61 -11.27 -4.68
CA LYS A 53 -12.00 -11.06 -5.14
C LYS A 53 -12.08 -11.08 -6.67
N ASN A 54 -13.15 -11.67 -7.17
CA ASN A 54 -13.45 -11.78 -8.61
C ASN A 54 -12.35 -12.51 -9.41
N ASP A 55 -11.57 -13.35 -8.74
CA ASP A 55 -10.46 -14.13 -9.32
C ASP A 55 -9.43 -13.27 -10.07
N ARG A 56 -9.31 -11.99 -9.66
CA ARG A 56 -8.31 -11.06 -10.19
C ARG A 56 -6.90 -11.43 -9.75
N LYS A 57 -5.91 -10.86 -10.42
CA LYS A 57 -4.50 -11.07 -10.06
C LYS A 57 -4.16 -10.30 -8.80
N PHE A 58 -3.44 -10.95 -7.90
CA PHE A 58 -2.83 -10.29 -6.75
C PHE A 58 -1.75 -9.32 -7.22
N LYS A 59 -1.79 -8.10 -6.73
CA LYS A 59 -0.80 -7.08 -7.04
C LYS A 59 0.14 -6.82 -5.88
N ALA A 60 -0.44 -6.59 -4.70
CA ALA A 60 0.33 -6.27 -3.51
C ALA A 60 -0.52 -6.41 -2.24
N VAL A 61 0.15 -6.44 -1.09
CA VAL A 61 -0.48 -6.30 0.22
C VAL A 61 0.20 -5.20 1.03
N GLN A 62 -0.58 -4.26 1.55
CA GLN A 62 -0.11 -3.33 2.58
C GLN A 62 -0.09 -4.06 3.91
N MET A 63 1.07 -4.14 4.53
CA MET A 63 1.32 -4.86 5.78
C MET A 63 1.65 -3.89 6.92
N GLY A 64 1.16 -4.17 8.12
CA GLY A 64 1.48 -3.39 9.32
C GLY A 64 0.60 -2.15 9.56
N GLY A 65 -0.53 -2.05 8.85
CA GLY A 65 -1.43 -0.91 8.93
C GLY A 65 -1.01 0.27 8.03
N PRO A 66 -1.62 1.47 8.21
CA PRO A 66 -1.44 2.60 7.30
C PRO A 66 0.00 3.12 7.18
N SER A 67 0.81 3.00 8.24
CA SER A 67 2.23 3.40 8.22
C SER A 67 3.19 2.23 8.00
N GLY A 68 2.67 1.07 7.64
CA GLY A 68 3.45 -0.14 7.42
C GLY A 68 4.27 -0.08 6.14
N GLY A 69 3.98 -0.96 5.19
CA GLY A 69 4.65 -0.96 3.89
C GLY A 69 3.95 -1.90 2.92
N CYS A 70 4.20 -1.69 1.65
CA CYS A 70 3.62 -2.47 0.58
C CYS A 70 4.57 -3.59 0.14
N ILE A 71 4.05 -4.82 0.03
CA ILE A 71 4.79 -6.01 -0.42
C ILE A 71 4.18 -6.45 -1.75
N PRO A 72 4.96 -6.50 -2.85
CA PRO A 72 4.47 -6.84 -4.19
C PRO A 72 4.24 -8.34 -4.37
N ALA A 73 3.56 -8.71 -5.46
CA ALA A 73 3.26 -10.08 -5.81
C ALA A 73 4.50 -10.98 -5.94
N ASP A 74 5.62 -10.44 -6.41
CA ASP A 74 6.87 -11.19 -6.57
C ASP A 74 7.46 -11.67 -5.23
N LEU A 75 7.03 -11.07 -4.12
CA LEU A 75 7.45 -11.42 -2.77
C LEU A 75 6.35 -12.14 -1.97
N ILE A 76 5.37 -12.75 -2.64
CA ILE A 76 4.23 -13.40 -2.00
C ILE A 76 4.62 -14.62 -1.13
N ASP A 77 5.74 -15.25 -1.43
CA ASP A 77 6.26 -16.39 -0.66
C ASP A 77 7.07 -15.98 0.58
N THR A 78 7.12 -14.65 0.90
CA THR A 78 7.79 -14.15 2.11
C THR A 78 7.11 -14.72 3.36
N PRO A 79 7.88 -15.33 4.29
CA PRO A 79 7.35 -15.74 5.58
C PRO A 79 6.88 -14.55 6.41
N VAL A 80 5.76 -14.68 7.08
CA VAL A 80 5.23 -13.67 7.98
C VAL A 80 5.97 -13.74 9.31
N THR A 81 7.19 -13.24 9.31
CA THR A 81 8.06 -13.05 10.48
C THR A 81 8.43 -11.57 10.61
N TYR A 82 8.87 -11.15 11.78
CA TYR A 82 9.33 -9.75 11.95
C TYR A 82 10.54 -9.47 11.08
N GLU A 83 11.49 -10.40 11.05
CA GLU A 83 12.75 -10.28 10.33
C GLU A 83 12.56 -10.28 8.80
N ASP A 84 11.72 -11.17 8.25
CA ASP A 84 11.57 -11.27 6.79
C ASP A 84 10.69 -10.15 6.22
N ILE A 85 9.62 -9.79 6.92
CA ILE A 85 8.80 -8.63 6.52
C ILE A 85 9.63 -7.34 6.54
N ASN A 86 10.48 -7.14 7.55
CA ASN A 86 11.34 -5.94 7.60
C ASN A 86 12.32 -5.85 6.42
N LYS A 87 12.80 -6.97 5.87
CA LYS A 87 13.67 -7.00 4.67
C LYS A 87 12.95 -6.45 3.43
N THR A 88 11.63 -6.55 3.35
CA THR A 88 10.84 -6.00 2.25
C THR A 88 10.67 -4.47 2.34
N GLY A 89 11.01 -3.86 3.47
CA GLY A 89 10.74 -2.45 3.77
C GLY A 89 9.38 -2.20 4.43
N ALA A 90 8.55 -3.23 4.57
CA ALA A 90 7.32 -3.21 5.34
C ALA A 90 7.58 -3.56 6.82
N ILE A 91 6.55 -3.48 7.63
CA ILE A 91 6.58 -3.92 9.04
C ILE A 91 5.39 -4.83 9.32
N VAL A 92 5.52 -5.73 10.28
CA VAL A 92 4.39 -6.55 10.76
C VAL A 92 3.36 -5.69 11.49
N GLY A 93 3.82 -4.73 12.27
CA GLY A 93 3.00 -3.75 12.98
C GLY A 93 1.86 -4.38 13.77
N SER A 94 0.66 -3.80 13.67
CA SER A 94 -0.56 -4.30 14.32
C SER A 94 -1.16 -5.56 13.67
N GLY A 95 -0.63 -6.02 12.53
CA GLY A 95 -1.15 -7.17 11.81
C GLY A 95 -2.22 -6.84 10.77
N GLY A 96 -2.40 -5.57 10.41
CA GLY A 96 -3.27 -5.19 9.29
C GLY A 96 -2.69 -5.67 7.96
N MET A 97 -3.50 -6.34 7.15
CA MET A 97 -3.19 -6.77 5.77
C MET A 97 -4.27 -6.25 4.83
N ILE A 98 -3.95 -5.22 4.03
CA ILE A 98 -4.88 -4.68 3.04
C ILE A 98 -4.44 -5.17 1.67
N VAL A 99 -5.22 -6.10 1.13
CA VAL A 99 -4.94 -6.79 -0.14
C VAL A 99 -5.37 -5.94 -1.33
N MET A 100 -4.51 -5.84 -2.34
CA MET A 100 -4.69 -5.06 -3.55
C MET A 100 -4.60 -5.96 -4.78
N ASP A 101 -5.47 -5.72 -5.75
CA ASP A 101 -5.52 -6.40 -7.03
C ASP A 101 -4.89 -5.58 -8.15
N GLU A 102 -4.88 -6.13 -9.36
CA GLU A 102 -4.32 -5.52 -10.56
C GLU A 102 -4.94 -4.16 -10.93
N ASP A 103 -6.18 -3.89 -10.51
CA ASP A 103 -6.88 -2.62 -10.77
C ASP A 103 -6.65 -1.58 -9.67
N THR A 104 -5.72 -1.81 -8.76
CA THR A 104 -5.38 -0.87 -7.69
C THR A 104 -4.22 0.03 -8.11
N CYS A 105 -4.40 1.34 -8.06
CA CYS A 105 -3.32 2.31 -8.30
C CYS A 105 -2.44 2.43 -7.06
N MET A 106 -1.15 2.15 -7.20
CA MET A 106 -0.21 2.16 -6.07
C MET A 106 0.14 3.57 -5.63
N VAL A 107 0.10 4.55 -6.54
CA VAL A 107 0.31 5.97 -6.21
C VAL A 107 -0.84 6.52 -5.36
N ASP A 108 -2.08 6.19 -5.73
CA ASP A 108 -3.27 6.58 -4.97
C ASP A 108 -3.33 5.89 -3.59
N MET A 109 -2.91 4.62 -3.52
CA MET A 109 -2.81 3.91 -2.23
C MET A 109 -1.75 4.53 -1.32
N ALA A 110 -0.58 4.91 -1.85
CA ALA A 110 0.43 5.62 -1.07
C ALA A 110 -0.11 6.97 -0.55
N ARG A 111 -0.83 7.72 -1.39
CA ARG A 111 -1.52 8.95 -1.02
C ARG A 111 -2.54 8.71 0.10
N TYR A 112 -3.37 7.68 -0.04
CA TYR A 112 -4.40 7.32 0.95
C TYR A 112 -3.79 7.03 2.33
N PHE A 113 -2.77 6.19 2.39
CA PHE A 113 -2.13 5.82 3.65
C PHE A 113 -1.36 6.99 4.28
N LEU A 114 -0.70 7.80 3.46
CA LEU A 114 0.00 8.98 3.96
C LEU A 114 -0.98 10.05 4.47
N ASN A 115 -2.14 10.22 3.83
CA ASN A 115 -3.19 11.09 4.33
C ASN A 115 -3.63 10.70 5.75
N PHE A 116 -3.87 9.40 5.97
CA PHE A 116 -4.20 8.90 7.30
C PHE A 116 -3.10 9.23 8.32
N THR A 117 -1.83 8.94 8.01
CA THR A 117 -0.74 9.18 8.96
C THR A 117 -0.50 10.67 9.21
N ARG A 118 -0.78 11.54 8.23
CA ARG A 118 -0.78 12.99 8.42
C ARG A 118 -1.87 13.43 9.41
N ASP A 119 -3.08 12.89 9.29
CA ASP A 119 -4.20 13.24 10.17
C ASP A 119 -3.98 12.76 11.60
N GLU A 120 -3.33 11.60 11.78
CA GLU A 120 -2.98 11.04 13.09
C GLU A 120 -1.71 11.67 13.73
N SER A 121 -1.05 12.61 13.05
CA SER A 121 0.12 13.29 13.59
C SER A 121 -0.27 14.18 14.78
N CYS A 122 0.39 13.97 15.93
CA CYS A 122 0.19 14.82 17.11
C CYS A 122 0.74 16.25 16.93
N GLY A 123 1.44 16.53 15.82
CA GLY A 123 1.96 17.86 15.47
C GLY A 123 3.22 18.30 16.21
N LYS A 124 3.80 17.49 17.12
CA LYS A 124 4.96 17.89 17.92
C LYS A 124 6.24 18.01 17.08
N CYS A 125 6.54 17.04 16.23
CA CYS A 125 7.76 17.03 15.41
C CYS A 125 7.54 17.79 14.11
N ASN A 126 8.39 18.75 13.80
CA ASN A 126 8.32 19.51 12.54
C ASN A 126 8.43 18.59 11.32
N TYR A 127 9.32 17.61 11.34
CA TYR A 127 9.49 16.64 10.26
C TYR A 127 8.23 15.82 10.00
N CYS A 128 7.58 15.30 11.04
CA CYS A 128 6.30 14.61 10.91
C CYS A 128 5.20 15.55 10.45
N ARG A 129 4.91 16.63 11.20
CA ARG A 129 3.82 17.57 10.94
C ARG A 129 3.87 18.20 9.56
N ILE A 130 5.04 18.77 9.20
CA ILE A 130 5.21 19.51 7.95
C ILE A 130 5.59 18.55 6.82
N GLY A 131 6.49 17.60 7.08
CA GLY A 131 7.02 16.69 6.07
C GLY A 131 5.95 15.78 5.48
N THR A 132 5.11 15.14 6.31
CA THR A 132 4.01 14.30 5.81
C THR A 132 3.02 15.10 4.96
N LYS A 133 2.72 16.35 5.36
CA LYS A 133 1.87 17.25 4.57
C LYS A 133 2.49 17.57 3.21
N ARG A 134 3.79 17.89 3.16
CA ARG A 134 4.48 18.18 1.90
C ARG A 134 4.57 16.97 0.98
N MET A 135 4.83 15.78 1.53
CA MET A 135 4.79 14.56 0.75
C MET A 135 3.38 14.31 0.18
N LEU A 136 2.35 14.54 0.99
CA LEU A 136 0.96 14.36 0.55
C LEU A 136 0.60 15.33 -0.59
N GLU A 137 0.97 16.60 -0.49
CA GLU A 137 0.76 17.61 -1.54
C GLU A 137 1.42 17.18 -2.88
N ILE A 138 2.59 16.54 -2.84
CA ILE A 138 3.23 15.98 -4.04
C ILE A 138 2.41 14.82 -4.61
N LEU A 139 1.99 13.87 -3.77
CA LEU A 139 1.18 12.73 -4.21
C LEU A 139 -0.20 13.16 -4.75
N GLU A 140 -0.84 14.14 -4.13
CA GLU A 140 -2.08 14.73 -4.63
C GLU A 140 -1.88 15.38 -6.00
N ARG A 141 -0.79 16.11 -6.19
CA ARG A 141 -0.44 16.70 -7.48
C ARG A 141 -0.22 15.63 -8.55
N ILE A 142 0.51 14.56 -8.24
CA ILE A 142 0.75 13.45 -9.17
C ILE A 142 -0.57 12.77 -9.55
N THR A 143 -1.42 12.44 -8.57
CA THR A 143 -2.71 11.77 -8.82
C THR A 143 -3.74 12.65 -9.54
N ASN A 144 -3.56 13.98 -9.47
CA ASN A 144 -4.36 14.98 -10.20
C ASN A 144 -3.79 15.35 -11.58
N GLY A 145 -2.79 14.59 -12.08
CA GLY A 145 -2.22 14.82 -13.41
C GLY A 145 -1.34 16.08 -13.52
N GLN A 146 -0.89 16.61 -12.39
CA GLN A 146 -0.05 17.80 -12.29
C GLN A 146 1.35 17.46 -11.76
N GLY A 147 1.75 16.18 -11.85
CA GLY A 147 3.08 15.72 -11.48
C GLY A 147 4.16 16.43 -12.27
N GLN A 148 5.29 16.68 -11.64
CA GLN A 148 6.41 17.41 -12.20
C GLN A 148 7.67 16.56 -12.16
N ASP A 149 8.57 16.84 -13.07
CA ASP A 149 9.92 16.27 -13.04
C ASP A 149 10.60 16.58 -11.69
N GLY A 150 11.29 15.59 -11.14
CA GLY A 150 11.92 15.66 -9.81
C GLY A 150 10.97 15.42 -8.61
N ASP A 151 9.67 15.13 -8.83
CA ASP A 151 8.75 14.83 -7.72
C ASP A 151 9.10 13.53 -7.00
N ILE A 152 9.56 12.51 -7.73
CA ILE A 152 9.99 11.24 -7.15
C ILE A 152 11.18 11.44 -6.21
N GLU A 153 12.20 12.14 -6.66
CA GLU A 153 13.40 12.44 -5.88
C GLU A 153 13.07 13.27 -4.63
N LYS A 154 12.13 14.22 -4.75
CA LYS A 154 11.64 14.99 -3.60
C LYS A 154 10.89 14.12 -2.59
N LEU A 155 10.09 13.14 -3.05
CA LEU A 155 9.42 12.19 -2.15
C LEU A 155 10.45 11.35 -1.39
N GLU A 156 11.48 10.84 -2.07
CA GLU A 156 12.55 10.05 -1.46
C GLU A 156 13.35 10.89 -0.43
N GLU A 157 13.71 12.12 -0.78
CA GLU A 157 14.42 13.04 0.11
C GLU A 157 13.60 13.39 1.37
N LEU A 158 12.33 13.77 1.17
CA LEU A 158 11.42 14.08 2.28
C LEU A 158 11.20 12.86 3.18
N ALA A 159 11.05 11.68 2.60
CA ALA A 159 10.89 10.44 3.34
C ALA A 159 12.06 10.16 4.27
N ALA A 160 13.30 10.31 3.81
CA ALA A 160 14.50 10.15 4.62
C ALA A 160 14.50 11.14 5.78
N LYS A 161 14.26 12.42 5.50
CA LYS A 161 14.24 13.48 6.54
C LYS A 161 13.14 13.27 7.58
N ILE A 162 11.97 12.80 7.18
CA ILE A 162 10.86 12.51 8.10
C ILE A 162 11.22 11.33 9.00
N LYS A 163 11.79 10.26 8.45
CA LYS A 163 12.21 9.08 9.23
C LYS A 163 13.26 9.47 10.27
N ASP A 164 14.30 10.18 9.87
CA ASP A 164 15.43 10.51 10.74
C ASP A 164 15.09 11.59 11.77
N GLY A 165 14.25 12.56 11.40
CA GLY A 165 13.92 13.69 12.27
C GLY A 165 12.69 13.51 13.15
N SER A 166 11.95 12.41 13.03
CA SER A 166 10.76 12.16 13.83
C SER A 166 11.08 11.46 15.15
N LEU A 167 10.45 11.91 16.24
CA LEU A 167 10.72 11.43 17.60
C LEU A 167 10.02 10.11 17.96
N CYS A 168 8.97 9.73 17.24
CA CYS A 168 8.18 8.52 17.56
C CYS A 168 7.93 7.66 16.33
N GLY A 169 7.48 6.42 16.58
CA GLY A 169 7.23 5.42 15.55
C GLY A 169 6.26 5.86 14.44
N LEU A 170 5.25 6.72 14.74
CA LEU A 170 4.33 7.20 13.71
C LEU A 170 5.09 7.97 12.61
N GLY A 171 5.87 8.98 12.98
CA GLY A 171 6.63 9.76 12.01
C GLY A 171 7.73 8.96 11.32
N GLN A 172 8.43 8.08 12.08
CA GLN A 172 9.48 7.24 11.53
C GLN A 172 8.96 6.22 10.50
N THR A 173 7.71 5.78 10.62
CA THR A 173 7.11 4.81 9.68
C THR A 173 6.18 5.43 8.65
N ALA A 174 5.70 6.66 8.87
CA ALA A 174 4.77 7.34 7.96
C ALA A 174 5.18 7.32 6.47
N PRO A 175 6.47 7.46 6.12
CA PRO A 175 6.91 7.39 4.72
C PRO A 175 6.97 5.98 4.12
N ASN A 176 6.88 4.91 4.92
CA ASN A 176 7.09 3.54 4.42
C ASN A 176 6.16 3.15 3.25
N PRO A 177 4.84 3.47 3.27
CA PRO A 177 3.98 3.17 2.13
C PRO A 177 4.46 3.84 0.83
N VAL A 178 4.94 5.09 0.93
CA VAL A 178 5.48 5.82 -0.23
C VAL A 178 6.79 5.20 -0.70
N LEU A 179 7.72 4.93 0.22
CA LEU A 179 9.01 4.34 -0.12
C LEU A 179 8.88 2.94 -0.72
N THR A 180 7.99 2.10 -0.18
CA THR A 180 7.79 0.74 -0.69
C THR A 180 7.06 0.75 -2.03
N THR A 181 6.10 1.62 -2.25
CA THR A 181 5.45 1.76 -3.57
C THR A 181 6.39 2.35 -4.60
N LEU A 182 7.24 3.32 -4.25
CA LEU A 182 8.31 3.80 -5.14
C LEU A 182 9.33 2.69 -5.48
N ARG A 183 9.70 1.88 -4.50
CA ARG A 183 10.66 0.78 -4.70
C ARG A 183 10.14 -0.28 -5.66
N TYR A 184 8.87 -0.66 -5.55
CA TYR A 184 8.31 -1.80 -6.28
C TYR A 184 7.42 -1.42 -7.47
N PHE A 185 6.92 -0.20 -7.52
CA PHE A 185 5.97 0.28 -8.53
C PHE A 185 6.35 1.66 -9.08
N ARG A 186 7.65 1.93 -9.20
CA ARG A 186 8.18 3.21 -9.70
C ARG A 186 7.60 3.58 -11.07
N ASN A 187 7.41 2.58 -11.92
CA ASN A 187 6.80 2.75 -13.23
C ASN A 187 5.40 3.40 -13.17
N GLU A 188 4.60 3.11 -12.15
CA GLU A 188 3.29 3.76 -12.01
C GLU A 188 3.43 5.25 -11.70
N TYR A 189 4.41 5.65 -10.90
CA TYR A 189 4.70 7.07 -10.66
C TYR A 189 5.16 7.77 -11.93
N GLU A 190 6.06 7.15 -12.68
CA GLU A 190 6.55 7.66 -13.97
C GLU A 190 5.41 7.80 -14.98
N ASP A 191 4.52 6.81 -15.08
CA ASP A 191 3.34 6.87 -15.94
C ASP A 191 2.41 8.04 -15.56
N HIS A 192 2.19 8.28 -14.25
CA HIS A 192 1.37 9.41 -13.79
C HIS A 192 2.00 10.76 -14.12
N ILE A 193 3.33 10.88 -13.97
CA ILE A 193 4.06 12.15 -14.13
C ILE A 193 4.30 12.45 -15.62
N TYR A 194 4.87 11.50 -16.36
CA TYR A 194 5.35 11.74 -17.71
C TYR A 194 4.35 11.37 -18.81
N ASN A 195 3.58 10.30 -18.59
CA ASN A 195 2.62 9.79 -19.57
C ASN A 195 1.18 10.27 -19.29
N HIS A 196 0.95 10.98 -18.17
CA HIS A 196 -0.38 11.42 -17.71
C HIS A 196 -1.41 10.28 -17.76
N LYS A 197 -1.00 9.08 -17.32
CA LYS A 197 -1.79 7.86 -17.40
C LYS A 197 -1.86 7.15 -16.05
N CYS A 198 -3.07 6.82 -15.62
CA CYS A 198 -3.30 5.90 -14.51
C CYS A 198 -3.70 4.53 -15.06
N THR A 199 -2.81 3.55 -15.03
CA THR A 199 -3.05 2.21 -15.59
C THR A 199 -4.21 1.49 -14.90
N ALA A 200 -4.40 1.74 -13.60
CA ALA A 200 -5.52 1.20 -12.82
C ALA A 200 -6.85 1.96 -13.03
N GLY A 201 -6.84 3.10 -13.72
CA GLY A 201 -8.05 3.90 -13.95
C GLY A 201 -8.67 4.50 -12.68
N SER A 202 -7.92 4.59 -11.57
CA SER A 202 -8.42 5.12 -10.29
C SER A 202 -8.33 6.66 -10.22
N CYS A 203 -7.30 7.25 -10.82
CA CYS A 203 -7.04 8.69 -10.78
C CYS A 203 -7.87 9.39 -11.85
N LYS A 204 -9.00 9.99 -11.46
CA LYS A 204 -9.99 10.57 -12.39
C LYS A 204 -9.40 11.61 -13.35
N ALA A 205 -8.46 12.42 -12.90
CA ALA A 205 -7.81 13.44 -13.71
C ALA A 205 -6.90 12.87 -14.83
N LEU A 206 -6.57 11.57 -14.74
CA LEU A 206 -5.71 10.85 -15.69
C LEU A 206 -6.50 9.84 -16.54
N ILE A 207 -7.84 9.90 -16.52
CA ILE A 207 -8.71 9.05 -17.34
C ILE A 207 -9.01 9.78 -18.64
N HIS A 208 -8.61 9.19 -19.76
CA HIS A 208 -8.94 9.68 -21.09
C HIS A 208 -10.01 8.79 -21.72
N TYR A 209 -11.15 9.38 -22.04
CA TYR A 209 -12.21 8.69 -22.77
C TYR A 209 -11.98 8.84 -24.27
N THR A 210 -11.91 7.72 -24.97
CA THR A 210 -11.73 7.72 -26.43
C THR A 210 -12.90 7.01 -27.09
N ILE A 211 -13.36 7.56 -28.23
CA ILE A 211 -14.33 6.90 -29.09
C ILE A 211 -13.55 6.01 -30.06
N THR A 212 -13.77 4.71 -29.98
CA THR A 212 -13.11 3.73 -30.87
C THR A 212 -13.89 3.54 -32.16
N ASP A 213 -13.26 2.92 -33.17
CA ASP A 213 -13.87 2.60 -34.46
C ASP A 213 -15.10 1.65 -34.34
N ALA A 214 -15.25 0.97 -33.20
CA ALA A 214 -16.44 0.18 -32.88
C ALA A 214 -17.70 1.04 -32.61
N CYS A 215 -17.57 2.36 -32.57
CA CYS A 215 -18.67 3.27 -32.33
C CYS A 215 -19.65 3.27 -33.49
N LYS A 216 -20.92 2.94 -33.23
CA LYS A 216 -22.01 2.91 -34.24
C LYS A 216 -22.70 4.28 -34.41
N GLY A 217 -22.23 5.35 -33.79
CA GLY A 217 -22.84 6.68 -33.88
C GLY A 217 -24.22 6.82 -33.25
N CYS A 218 -24.63 5.91 -32.34
CA CYS A 218 -25.99 5.87 -31.79
C CYS A 218 -26.33 7.00 -30.81
N THR A 219 -25.40 7.89 -30.51
CA THR A 219 -25.55 9.05 -29.60
C THR A 219 -25.97 8.73 -28.15
N ALA A 220 -26.06 7.47 -27.76
CA ALA A 220 -26.47 7.07 -26.41
C ALA A 220 -25.54 7.62 -25.31
N CYS A 221 -24.22 7.65 -25.58
CA CYS A 221 -23.23 8.24 -24.67
C CYS A 221 -23.45 9.77 -24.49
N ALA A 222 -23.68 10.50 -25.57
CA ALA A 222 -23.92 11.94 -25.50
C ALA A 222 -25.20 12.28 -24.72
N ARG A 223 -26.27 11.47 -24.86
CA ARG A 223 -27.53 11.65 -24.11
C ARG A 223 -27.41 11.32 -22.61
N LYS A 224 -26.44 10.49 -22.22
CA LYS A 224 -26.20 10.09 -20.81
C LYS A 224 -24.99 10.79 -20.19
N CYS A 225 -24.28 11.62 -20.94
CA CYS A 225 -23.13 12.35 -20.43
C CYS A 225 -23.63 13.38 -19.39
N PRO A 226 -23.05 13.41 -18.18
CA PRO A 226 -23.44 14.38 -17.15
C PRO A 226 -22.84 15.77 -17.35
N VAL A 227 -22.09 16.01 -18.43
CA VAL A 227 -21.43 17.28 -18.78
C VAL A 227 -22.10 17.87 -20.00
#